data_67582f6c162f9344dc16dd717e48015f
#
_entry.id   67582f6c162f9344dc16dd717e48015f
#
_cell.length_a   1.000
_cell.length_b   1.000
_cell.length_c   1.000
_cell.angle_alpha   90.00
_cell.angle_beta   90.00
_cell.angle_gamma   90.00
#
_symmetry.space_group_name_H-M   'P 1'
#
loop_
_entity.id
_entity.type
_entity.pdbx_description
1 polymer ?
#
loop_
_entity_poly.entity_id
_entity_poly.type
_entity_poly.pdbx_seq_one_letter_code
_entity_poly.pdbx_strand_id
1 'polypeptide(L)'
;HFIELKPTAGNAVDLRPHQVAWLSRHAHSSVWVLVLKLKTKNDPEQLYVYPGGAAMDLKLEGLKVEPLYHSVTPIDWAFVLSLITA
;
A
#
# COMPACT_ATOMS: atom_id res chain seq x y z
N HIS A 1 -1.95 10.28 -11.53
CA HIS A 1 -1.58 9.39 -10.43
C HIS A 1 -2.84 8.88 -9.74
N PHE A 2 -2.91 7.59 -9.51
CA PHE A 2 -4.01 6.98 -8.77
C PHE A 2 -3.45 6.32 -7.50
N ILE A 3 -4.09 6.59 -6.37
CA ILE A 3 -3.67 6.05 -5.08
C ILE A 3 -4.86 5.38 -4.42
N GLU A 4 -4.74 4.08 -4.15
CA GLU A 4 -5.70 3.34 -3.33
C GLU A 4 -5.16 3.27 -1.91
N LEU A 5 -5.84 3.91 -0.96
CA LEU A 5 -5.44 3.88 0.45
C LEU A 5 -6.23 2.82 1.18
N LYS A 6 -5.53 1.88 1.82
CA LYS A 6 -6.14 0.77 2.57
C LYS A 6 -5.67 0.76 4.01
N PRO A 7 -6.53 1.12 4.97
CA PRO A 7 -6.18 0.93 6.38
C PRO A 7 -6.32 -0.54 6.77
N THR A 8 -5.47 -1.01 7.67
CA THR A 8 -5.55 -2.36 8.21
C THR A 8 -5.13 -2.39 9.67
N ALA A 9 -5.76 -3.26 10.45
CA ALA A 9 -5.36 -3.47 11.85
C ALA A 9 -4.36 -4.61 12.00
N GLY A 10 -4.24 -5.47 10.97
CA GLY A 10 -3.33 -6.62 10.98
C GLY A 10 -2.45 -6.62 9.74
N ASN A 11 -2.13 -7.82 9.24
CA ASN A 11 -1.29 -7.98 8.07
C ASN A 11 -2.07 -8.23 6.77
N ALA A 12 -3.37 -8.53 6.87
CA ALA A 12 -4.20 -8.74 5.70
C ALA A 12 -4.57 -7.41 5.06
N VAL A 13 -4.56 -7.38 3.73
CA VAL A 13 -4.95 -6.20 2.96
C VAL A 13 -6.24 -6.53 2.22
N ASP A 14 -7.31 -5.82 2.55
CA ASP A 14 -8.64 -6.07 1.98
C ASP A 14 -8.76 -5.40 0.62
N LEU A 15 -8.35 -6.11 -0.41
CA LEU A 15 -8.51 -5.70 -1.80
C LEU A 15 -9.59 -6.56 -2.45
N ARG A 16 -10.62 -5.92 -2.97
CA ARG A 16 -11.70 -6.64 -3.65
C ARG A 16 -11.27 -7.09 -5.05
N PRO A 17 -11.85 -8.17 -5.60
CA PRO A 17 -11.44 -8.67 -6.91
C PRO A 17 -11.45 -7.62 -8.02
N HIS A 18 -12.45 -6.74 -8.05
CA HIS A 18 -12.51 -5.69 -9.08
C HIS A 18 -11.42 -4.64 -8.90
N GLN A 19 -11.00 -4.38 -7.66
CA GLN A 19 -9.89 -3.46 -7.38
C GLN A 19 -8.57 -4.07 -7.87
N VAL A 20 -8.36 -5.35 -7.60
CA VAL A 20 -7.17 -6.07 -8.06
C VAL A 20 -7.10 -6.06 -9.59
N ALA A 21 -8.23 -6.37 -10.25
CA ALA A 21 -8.31 -6.39 -11.70
C ALA A 21 -7.97 -5.01 -12.30
N TRP A 22 -8.55 -3.96 -11.73
CA TRP A 22 -8.31 -2.59 -12.20
C TRP A 22 -6.85 -2.19 -12.02
N LEU A 23 -6.29 -2.42 -10.82
CA LEU A 23 -4.91 -2.08 -10.49
C LEU A 23 -3.92 -2.83 -11.39
N SER A 24 -4.16 -4.12 -11.62
CA SER A 24 -3.31 -4.94 -12.47
C SER A 24 -3.36 -4.47 -13.93
N ARG A 25 -4.54 -4.09 -14.40
CA ARG A 25 -4.72 -3.60 -15.78
C ARG A 25 -3.99 -2.28 -16.02
N HIS A 26 -3.89 -1.45 -14.98
CA HIS A 26 -3.28 -0.12 -15.08
C HIS A 26 -1.88 -0.07 -14.45
N ALA A 27 -1.26 -1.22 -14.23
CA ALA A 27 0.02 -1.31 -13.50
C ALA A 27 1.18 -0.56 -14.18
N HIS A 28 1.09 -0.33 -15.48
CA HIS A 28 2.11 0.43 -16.24
C HIS A 28 1.93 1.94 -16.13
N SER A 29 0.84 2.39 -15.53
CA SER A 29 0.58 3.81 -15.25
C SER A 29 1.03 4.13 -13.81
N SER A 30 0.96 5.41 -13.42
CA SER A 30 1.27 5.80 -12.04
C SER A 30 0.11 5.42 -11.12
N VAL A 31 0.10 4.16 -10.70
CA VAL A 31 -0.95 3.56 -9.87
C VAL A 31 -0.30 2.91 -8.65
N TRP A 32 -0.80 3.26 -7.47
CA TRP A 32 -0.18 2.89 -6.20
C TRP A 32 -1.19 2.38 -5.19
N VAL A 33 -0.75 1.46 -4.33
CA VAL A 33 -1.51 1.02 -3.17
C VAL A 33 -0.72 1.43 -1.93
N LEU A 34 -1.33 2.24 -1.08
CA LEU A 34 -0.77 2.66 0.19
C LEU A 34 -1.53 1.96 1.30
N VAL A 35 -0.84 1.14 2.07
CA VAL A 35 -1.43 0.42 3.20
C VAL A 35 -1.01 1.10 4.49
N LEU A 36 -2.01 1.62 5.22
CA LEU A 36 -1.79 2.24 6.52
C LEU A 36 -2.11 1.20 7.59
N LYS A 37 -1.06 0.64 8.20
CA LYS A 37 -1.24 -0.28 9.32
C LYS A 37 -1.46 0.53 10.58
N LEU A 38 -2.65 0.37 11.17
CA LEU A 38 -3.08 1.19 12.30
C LEU A 38 -2.26 0.87 13.55
N LYS A 39 -2.11 1.89 14.40
CA LYS A 39 -1.42 1.74 15.68
C LYS A 39 -2.09 0.67 16.52
N THR A 40 -1.28 -0.20 17.11
CA THR A 40 -1.73 -1.20 18.07
C THR A 40 -1.13 -0.89 19.45
N LYS A 41 -1.47 -1.69 20.46
CA LYS A 41 -0.92 -1.54 21.80
C LYS A 41 0.60 -1.64 21.80
N ASN A 42 1.17 -2.49 20.96
CA ASN A 42 2.60 -2.80 20.96
C ASN A 42 3.37 -2.18 19.79
N ASP A 43 2.67 -1.73 18.75
CA ASP A 43 3.30 -1.26 17.51
C ASP A 43 2.77 0.10 17.09
N PRO A 44 3.65 1.00 16.59
CA PRO A 44 3.23 2.29 16.07
C PRO A 44 2.51 2.14 14.72
N GLU A 45 1.86 3.22 14.29
CA GLU A 45 1.29 3.30 12.96
C GLU A 45 2.39 3.23 11.91
N GLN A 46 2.15 2.49 10.83
CA GLN A 46 3.13 2.26 9.76
C GLN A 46 2.49 2.43 8.40
N LEU A 47 3.27 2.91 7.45
CA LEU A 47 2.86 3.04 6.05
C LEU A 47 3.68 2.11 5.17
N TYR A 48 2.98 1.37 4.30
CA TYR A 48 3.59 0.51 3.29
C TYR A 48 3.17 1.00 1.91
N VAL A 49 4.12 1.22 1.02
CA VAL A 49 3.86 1.71 -0.34
C VAL A 49 4.15 0.60 -1.34
N TYR A 50 3.16 0.29 -2.17
CA TYR A 50 3.27 -0.74 -3.20
C TYR A 50 2.89 -0.18 -4.57
N PRO A 51 3.56 -0.62 -5.64
CA PRO A 51 3.08 -0.32 -6.99
C PRO A 51 1.78 -1.09 -7.27
N GLY A 52 0.95 -0.57 -8.17
CA GLY A 52 -0.32 -1.20 -8.50
C GLY A 52 -0.21 -2.64 -8.97
N GLY A 53 0.90 -3.00 -9.61
CA GLY A 53 1.16 -4.37 -10.07
C GLY A 53 1.29 -5.40 -8.95
N ALA A 54 1.48 -4.95 -7.71
CA ALA A 54 1.57 -5.85 -6.55
C ALA A 54 0.20 -6.22 -5.96
N ALA A 55 -0.91 -5.70 -6.53
CA ALA A 55 -2.24 -5.85 -5.93
C ALA A 55 -2.65 -7.31 -5.71
N MET A 56 -2.40 -8.20 -6.67
CA MET A 56 -2.77 -9.61 -6.52
C MET A 56 -2.00 -10.26 -5.37
N ASP A 57 -0.70 -10.01 -5.29
CA ASP A 57 0.14 -10.56 -4.23
C ASP A 57 -0.28 -10.02 -2.88
N LEU A 58 -0.61 -8.72 -2.80
CA LEU A 58 -1.12 -8.10 -1.58
C LEU A 58 -2.43 -8.76 -1.13
N LYS A 59 -3.33 -9.06 -2.07
CA LYS A 59 -4.59 -9.71 -1.75
C LYS A 59 -4.36 -11.11 -1.17
N LEU A 60 -3.40 -11.85 -1.72
CA LEU A 60 -3.13 -13.23 -1.31
C LEU A 60 -2.26 -13.33 -0.07
N GLU A 61 -1.26 -12.47 0.07
CA GLU A 61 -0.24 -12.59 1.11
C GLU A 61 -0.21 -11.42 2.10
N GLY A 62 -0.95 -10.35 1.84
CA GLY A 62 -0.98 -9.19 2.72
C GLY A 62 0.39 -8.53 2.84
N LEU A 63 0.70 -8.03 4.03
CA LEU A 63 1.94 -7.29 4.28
C LEU A 63 3.20 -8.16 4.30
N LYS A 64 3.10 -9.45 4.00
CA LYS A 64 4.27 -10.31 3.74
C LYS A 64 4.95 -9.94 2.44
N VAL A 65 4.22 -9.29 1.51
CA VAL A 65 4.80 -8.80 0.27
C VAL A 65 5.75 -7.65 0.61
N GLU A 66 6.96 -7.69 0.05
CA GLU A 66 7.94 -6.64 0.29
C GLU A 66 7.47 -5.32 -0.34
N PRO A 67 7.38 -4.23 0.44
CA PRO A 67 6.95 -2.95 -0.08
C PRO A 67 8.08 -2.25 -0.84
N LEU A 68 7.69 -1.34 -1.74
CA LEU A 68 8.65 -0.44 -2.37
C LEU A 68 9.23 0.53 -1.34
N TYR A 69 8.41 0.94 -0.38
CA TYR A 69 8.80 1.84 0.70
C TYR A 69 7.99 1.53 1.93
N HIS A 70 8.63 1.59 3.10
CA HIS A 70 8.01 1.36 4.40
C HIS A 70 8.46 2.44 5.37
N SER A 71 7.52 3.02 6.10
CA SER A 71 7.81 4.06 7.08
C SER A 71 7.03 3.83 8.37
N VAL A 72 7.64 4.18 9.48
CA VAL A 72 7.03 4.16 10.81
C VAL A 72 6.74 5.60 11.22
N THR A 73 5.68 5.82 11.99
CA THR A 73 5.33 7.14 12.51
C THR A 73 6.52 7.82 13.21
N PRO A 74 6.77 9.13 12.95
CA PRO A 74 6.00 10.04 12.10
C PRO A 74 6.27 9.82 10.61
N ILE A 75 5.21 9.76 9.82
CA ILE A 75 5.32 9.50 8.39
C ILE A 75 5.62 10.80 7.64
N ASP A 76 6.68 10.77 6.84
CA ASP A 76 7.04 11.90 5.98
C ASP A 76 6.22 11.85 4.69
N TRP A 77 5.03 12.44 4.72
CA TRP A 77 4.12 12.45 3.60
C TRP A 77 4.69 13.19 2.38
N ALA A 78 5.52 14.21 2.61
CA ALA A 78 6.15 14.94 1.50
C ALA A 78 7.09 14.01 0.71
N PHE A 79 7.85 13.17 1.42
CA PHE A 79 8.71 12.19 0.78
C PHE A 79 7.89 11.14 0.02
N VAL A 80 6.83 10.62 0.65
CA VAL A 80 5.93 9.64 0.02
C VAL A 80 5.36 10.19 -1.28
N LEU A 81 4.85 11.43 -1.26
CA LEU A 81 4.31 12.06 -2.45
C LEU A 81 5.38 12.22 -3.53
N SER A 82 6.59 12.61 -3.16
CA SER A 82 7.68 12.73 -4.13
C SER A 82 8.03 11.39 -4.77
N LEU A 83 7.95 10.30 -3.99
CA LEU A 83 8.23 8.94 -4.47
C LEU A 83 7.21 8.49 -5.52
N ILE A 84 5.92 8.70 -5.26
CA ILE A 84 4.86 8.24 -6.16
C ILE A 84 4.64 9.16 -7.35
N THR A 85 5.10 10.39 -7.30
CA THR A 85 4.98 11.36 -8.41
C THR A 85 6.26 11.50 -9.23
N ALA A 86 7.29 10.76 -8.86
CA ALA A 86 8.58 10.82 -9.55
C ALA A 86 8.53 10.29 -10.99
#